data_6c78e40709f058aac53f9de38f794e91
#
_entry.id   6c78e40709f058aac53f9de38f794e91
#
_cell.length_a   1.000
_cell.length_b   1.000
_cell.length_c   1.000
_cell.angle_alpha   90.00
_cell.angle_beta   90.00
_cell.angle_gamma   90.00
#
_symmetry.space_group_name_H-M   'P 1'
#
loop_
_entity.id
_entity.type
_entity.pdbx_description
1 polymer ?
#
loop_
_entity_poly.entity_id
_entity_poly.type
_entity_poly.pdbx_seq_one_letter_code
_entity_poly.pdbx_strand_id
1 'polypeptide(L)'
;MAVYYGPDGSSPTIGEARLNPNGTAVILSGKVVTAVFSGAFYVAEGDRSSAIKVNSGAIVAVGDRVNIAGTLSTLNGERDISSASVTVTGTSSVPLPLGLSNERLGGEAFGGYTPGVQGGVGLNNIGHLVRTWGRVKASISGFYLYIDDGSALVDGYGYTGLRVDVSGLSGWSAPAVGRAVQVTGVISTATIAGKVQRRLRVRSAADIVTLD
;
A
#
# COMPACT_ATOMS: atom_id res chain seq x y z
N MET A 1 -7.02 -15.17 23.91
CA MET A 1 -7.01 -13.86 23.24
C MET A 1 -8.34 -13.73 22.53
N ALA A 2 -9.12 -12.65 22.76
CA ALA A 2 -10.41 -12.47 22.07
C ALA A 2 -10.18 -12.10 20.61
N VAL A 3 -10.93 -12.71 19.70
CA VAL A 3 -10.92 -12.39 18.28
C VAL A 3 -11.95 -11.29 18.05
N TYR A 4 -11.58 -10.24 17.31
CA TYR A 4 -12.51 -9.20 16.91
C TYR A 4 -13.44 -9.70 15.79
N TYR A 5 -14.72 -9.52 15.98
CA TYR A 5 -15.78 -9.74 14.98
C TYR A 5 -16.40 -8.39 14.60
N GLY A 6 -17.00 -8.30 13.42
CA GLY A 6 -17.80 -7.16 13.03
C GLY A 6 -19.02 -6.95 13.96
N PRO A 7 -19.69 -5.80 13.86
CA PRO A 7 -20.81 -5.43 14.75
C PRO A 7 -21.97 -6.44 14.74
N ASP A 8 -22.14 -7.19 13.66
CA ASP A 8 -23.17 -8.23 13.49
C ASP A 8 -22.65 -9.66 13.78
N GLY A 9 -21.44 -9.79 14.32
CA GLY A 9 -20.79 -11.08 14.57
C GLY A 9 -20.16 -11.75 13.33
N SER A 10 -20.19 -11.09 12.17
CA SER A 10 -19.57 -11.57 10.95
C SER A 10 -18.06 -11.31 10.91
N SER A 11 -17.40 -11.79 9.86
CA SER A 11 -16.00 -11.38 9.57
C SER A 11 -15.98 -9.88 9.29
N PRO A 12 -15.14 -9.10 10.00
CA PRO A 12 -15.12 -7.66 9.82
C PRO A 12 -14.62 -7.27 8.43
N THR A 13 -14.97 -6.06 8.02
CA THR A 13 -14.29 -5.38 6.92
C THR A 13 -12.85 -5.02 7.34
N ILE A 14 -11.99 -4.79 6.36
CA ILE A 14 -10.64 -4.28 6.63
C ILE A 14 -10.70 -2.93 7.35
N GLY A 15 -11.65 -2.06 6.97
CA GLY A 15 -11.86 -0.76 7.60
C GLY A 15 -12.16 -0.88 9.09
N GLU A 16 -13.11 -1.72 9.47
CA GLU A 16 -13.46 -1.99 10.86
C GLU A 16 -12.28 -2.60 11.64
N ALA A 17 -11.58 -3.56 11.04
CA ALA A 17 -10.40 -4.16 11.65
C ALA A 17 -9.32 -3.10 11.97
N ARG A 18 -9.06 -2.17 11.04
CA ARG A 18 -8.03 -1.12 11.20
C ARG A 18 -8.28 -0.17 12.37
N LEU A 19 -9.50 -0.06 12.87
CA LEU A 19 -9.86 0.79 14.01
C LEU A 19 -9.51 0.17 15.38
N ASN A 20 -9.11 -1.09 15.42
CA ASN A 20 -8.83 -1.79 16.66
C ASN A 20 -7.36 -1.62 17.12
N PRO A 21 -7.05 -1.79 18.42
CA PRO A 21 -5.69 -1.67 18.95
C PRO A 21 -4.68 -2.65 18.32
N ASN A 22 -3.40 -2.32 18.43
CA ASN A 22 -2.32 -3.28 18.19
C ASN A 22 -2.46 -4.48 19.14
N GLY A 23 -2.17 -5.68 18.65
CA GLY A 23 -2.33 -6.91 19.41
C GLY A 23 -3.73 -7.54 19.31
N THR A 24 -4.72 -6.86 18.69
CA THR A 24 -6.04 -7.45 18.46
C THR A 24 -5.95 -8.58 17.43
N ALA A 25 -6.47 -9.76 17.78
CA ALA A 25 -6.62 -10.86 16.83
C ALA A 25 -7.82 -10.60 15.92
N VAL A 26 -7.66 -10.84 14.62
CA VAL A 26 -8.70 -10.65 13.61
C VAL A 26 -8.77 -11.84 12.66
N ILE A 27 -9.97 -12.06 12.11
CA ILE A 27 -10.19 -12.98 11.01
C ILE A 27 -10.88 -12.20 9.90
N LEU A 28 -10.19 -12.06 8.76
CA LEU A 28 -10.74 -11.44 7.55
C LEU A 28 -11.05 -12.51 6.52
N SER A 29 -12.26 -12.51 5.98
CA SER A 29 -12.70 -13.51 5.01
C SER A 29 -12.89 -12.92 3.63
N GLY A 30 -12.48 -13.68 2.58
CA GLY A 30 -12.77 -13.39 1.19
C GLY A 30 -12.09 -12.14 0.62
N LYS A 31 -10.97 -11.68 1.21
CA LYS A 31 -10.25 -10.50 0.73
C LYS A 31 -9.46 -10.80 -0.54
N VAL A 32 -9.28 -9.81 -1.41
CA VAL A 32 -8.62 -9.97 -2.70
C VAL A 32 -7.17 -9.52 -2.63
N VAL A 33 -6.23 -10.37 -3.04
CA VAL A 33 -4.81 -10.03 -3.12
C VAL A 33 -4.57 -9.04 -4.27
N THR A 34 -4.02 -7.86 -3.97
CA THR A 34 -3.76 -6.79 -4.93
C THR A 34 -2.31 -6.65 -5.32
N ALA A 35 -1.39 -7.06 -4.45
CA ALA A 35 0.05 -7.04 -4.69
C ALA A 35 0.76 -8.08 -3.82
N VAL A 36 1.84 -8.65 -4.35
CA VAL A 36 2.68 -9.63 -3.63
C VAL A 36 4.13 -9.15 -3.65
N PHE A 37 4.78 -9.21 -2.49
CA PHE A 37 6.18 -8.86 -2.29
C PHE A 37 6.85 -9.93 -1.42
N SER A 38 8.18 -9.92 -1.34
CA SER A 38 8.88 -10.83 -0.44
C SER A 38 8.44 -10.66 1.01
N GLY A 39 7.92 -11.73 1.62
CA GLY A 39 7.48 -11.77 3.03
C GLY A 39 6.18 -11.03 3.36
N ALA A 40 5.52 -10.41 2.38
CA ALA A 40 4.27 -9.69 2.61
C ALA A 40 3.45 -9.56 1.32
N PHE A 41 2.14 -9.42 1.47
CA PHE A 41 1.25 -9.08 0.38
C PHE A 41 0.19 -8.06 0.86
N TYR A 42 -0.56 -7.51 -0.06
CA TYR A 42 -1.64 -6.57 0.23
C TYR A 42 -2.97 -7.14 -0.22
N VAL A 43 -3.98 -6.89 0.59
CA VAL A 43 -5.36 -7.26 0.27
C VAL A 43 -6.27 -6.04 0.35
N ALA A 44 -7.33 -6.07 -0.44
CA ALA A 44 -8.35 -5.02 -0.45
C ALA A 44 -9.76 -5.63 -0.36
N GLU A 45 -10.70 -4.78 0.07
CA GLU A 45 -12.12 -5.02 -0.15
C GLU A 45 -12.45 -4.95 -1.64
N GLY A 46 -13.40 -5.76 -2.08
CA GLY A 46 -13.81 -5.79 -3.49
C GLY A 46 -14.35 -4.44 -3.99
N ASP A 47 -14.96 -3.65 -3.12
CA ASP A 47 -15.48 -2.31 -3.39
C ASP A 47 -14.42 -1.19 -3.27
N ARG A 48 -13.19 -1.53 -2.92
CA ARG A 48 -12.07 -0.59 -2.69
C ARG A 48 -12.26 0.35 -1.49
N SER A 49 -13.13 0.02 -0.56
CA SER A 49 -13.38 0.85 0.63
C SER A 49 -12.19 0.84 1.61
N SER A 50 -11.42 -0.25 1.65
CA SER A 50 -10.26 -0.36 2.52
C SER A 50 -9.27 -1.42 2.01
N ALA A 51 -8.02 -1.28 2.46
CA ALA A 51 -6.94 -2.23 2.16
C ALA A 51 -5.97 -2.33 3.34
N ILE A 52 -5.22 -3.45 3.42
CA ILE A 52 -4.27 -3.68 4.49
C ILE A 52 -3.11 -4.56 3.99
N LYS A 53 -1.94 -4.37 4.60
CA LYS A 53 -0.78 -5.23 4.43
C LYS A 53 -0.93 -6.49 5.28
N VAL A 54 -0.44 -7.62 4.77
CA VAL A 54 -0.38 -8.91 5.47
C VAL A 54 1.07 -9.39 5.47
N ASN A 55 1.67 -9.51 6.64
CA ASN A 55 3.00 -10.08 6.80
C ASN A 55 2.87 -11.61 6.97
N SER A 56 3.20 -12.34 5.92
CA SER A 56 3.13 -13.80 5.87
C SER A 56 4.03 -14.33 4.77
N GLY A 57 4.60 -15.51 4.99
CA GLY A 57 5.30 -16.29 3.96
C GLY A 57 4.39 -17.19 3.13
N ALA A 58 3.07 -17.04 3.24
CA ALA A 58 2.13 -17.81 2.45
C ALA A 58 2.32 -17.56 0.95
N ILE A 59 2.22 -18.61 0.15
CA ILE A 59 2.28 -18.52 -1.32
C ILE A 59 0.90 -18.09 -1.81
N VAL A 60 0.82 -16.88 -2.32
CA VAL A 60 -0.40 -16.30 -2.90
C VAL A 60 -0.07 -15.60 -4.22
N ALA A 61 -1.08 -15.45 -5.07
CA ALA A 61 -1.00 -14.72 -6.33
C ALA A 61 -1.94 -13.51 -6.33
N VAL A 62 -1.61 -12.50 -7.14
CA VAL A 62 -2.51 -11.36 -7.38
C VAL A 62 -3.81 -11.86 -7.99
N GLY A 63 -4.94 -11.49 -7.39
CA GLY A 63 -6.28 -11.97 -7.75
C GLY A 63 -6.77 -13.14 -6.89
N ASP A 64 -5.95 -13.73 -6.02
CA ASP A 64 -6.43 -14.74 -5.08
C ASP A 64 -7.44 -14.12 -4.10
N ARG A 65 -8.49 -14.88 -3.79
CA ARG A 65 -9.36 -14.63 -2.63
C ARG A 65 -8.82 -15.40 -1.45
N VAL A 66 -8.61 -14.71 -0.35
CA VAL A 66 -7.97 -15.30 0.85
C VAL A 66 -8.80 -15.06 2.11
N ASN A 67 -8.75 -16.04 3.02
CA ASN A 67 -9.09 -15.87 4.42
C ASN A 67 -7.80 -15.71 5.21
N ILE A 68 -7.78 -14.76 6.14
CA ILE A 68 -6.59 -14.36 6.90
C ILE A 68 -6.94 -14.34 8.37
N ALA A 69 -6.18 -15.06 9.18
CA ALA A 69 -6.26 -14.97 10.64
C ALA A 69 -4.89 -14.50 11.16
N GLY A 70 -4.86 -13.45 11.98
CA GLY A 70 -3.61 -12.90 12.49
C GLY A 70 -3.83 -11.80 13.50
N THR A 71 -2.79 -11.03 13.77
CA THR A 71 -2.78 -10.00 14.81
C THR A 71 -2.50 -8.64 14.19
N LEU A 72 -3.32 -7.65 14.53
CA LEU A 72 -3.13 -6.28 14.07
C LEU A 72 -1.88 -5.66 14.67
N SER A 73 -1.08 -5.00 13.84
CA SER A 73 0.06 -4.19 14.26
C SER A 73 0.20 -2.94 13.41
N THR A 74 1.08 -2.02 13.80
CA THR A 74 1.43 -0.83 13.04
C THR A 74 2.93 -0.70 13.03
N LEU A 75 3.53 -0.76 11.84
CA LEU A 75 4.97 -0.63 11.66
C LEU A 75 5.27 0.46 10.63
N ASN A 76 6.16 1.39 10.99
CA ASN A 76 6.53 2.54 10.13
C ASN A 76 5.32 3.36 9.65
N GLY A 77 4.26 3.44 10.47
CA GLY A 77 3.03 4.14 10.12
C GLY A 77 2.07 3.36 9.21
N GLU A 78 2.41 2.14 8.83
CA GLU A 78 1.57 1.26 8.04
C GLU A 78 0.87 0.23 8.92
N ARG A 79 -0.45 0.16 8.80
CA ARG A 79 -1.26 -0.84 9.48
C ARG A 79 -1.11 -2.18 8.79
N ASP A 80 -0.84 -3.24 9.57
CA ASP A 80 -0.69 -4.58 9.03
C ASP A 80 -1.32 -5.67 9.88
N ILE A 81 -1.39 -6.88 9.31
CA ILE A 81 -1.68 -8.12 10.03
C ILE A 81 -0.37 -8.91 10.09
N SER A 82 0.12 -9.11 11.31
CA SER A 82 1.31 -9.90 11.59
C SER A 82 0.96 -11.32 12.02
N SER A 83 1.95 -12.23 11.97
CA SER A 83 1.79 -13.66 12.31
C SER A 83 0.59 -14.31 11.61
N ALA A 84 0.37 -13.92 10.34
CA ALA A 84 -0.83 -14.29 9.61
C ALA A 84 -0.78 -15.73 9.11
N SER A 85 -1.85 -16.48 9.43
CA SER A 85 -2.25 -17.71 8.76
C SER A 85 -3.16 -17.34 7.60
N VAL A 86 -2.92 -17.90 6.41
CA VAL A 86 -3.60 -17.55 5.17
C VAL A 86 -4.10 -18.79 4.47
N THR A 87 -5.36 -18.76 4.03
CA THR A 87 -5.97 -19.82 3.22
C THR A 87 -6.49 -19.22 1.92
N VAL A 88 -6.03 -19.69 0.79
CA VAL A 88 -6.60 -19.34 -0.54
C VAL A 88 -7.92 -20.07 -0.70
N THR A 89 -8.99 -19.33 -0.99
CA THR A 89 -10.36 -19.86 -1.12
C THR A 89 -10.90 -19.80 -2.55
N GLY A 90 -10.15 -19.23 -3.47
CA GLY A 90 -10.53 -19.07 -4.87
C GLY A 90 -9.83 -17.88 -5.51
N THR A 91 -10.38 -17.40 -6.60
CA THR A 91 -9.88 -16.23 -7.34
C THR A 91 -10.97 -15.17 -7.52
N SER A 92 -10.58 -13.94 -7.79
CA SER A 92 -11.46 -12.82 -8.07
C SER A 92 -10.76 -11.81 -8.97
N SER A 93 -11.53 -10.96 -9.65
CA SER A 93 -10.96 -9.80 -10.33
C SER A 93 -10.28 -8.88 -9.31
N VAL A 94 -9.07 -8.45 -9.62
CA VAL A 94 -8.38 -7.43 -8.81
C VAL A 94 -9.13 -6.12 -8.90
N PRO A 95 -9.45 -5.46 -7.78
CA PRO A 95 -10.04 -4.14 -7.80
C PRO A 95 -9.20 -3.16 -8.62
N LEU A 96 -9.84 -2.34 -9.44
CA LEU A 96 -9.14 -1.34 -10.26
C LEU A 96 -8.39 -0.34 -9.37
N PRO A 97 -7.21 0.13 -9.78
CA PRO A 97 -6.45 1.11 -9.01
C PRO A 97 -7.24 2.43 -8.86
N LEU A 98 -7.10 3.07 -7.70
CA LEU A 98 -7.61 4.41 -7.47
C LEU A 98 -6.72 5.43 -8.20
N GLY A 99 -7.31 6.28 -9.04
CA GLY A 99 -6.59 7.40 -9.68
C GLY A 99 -6.45 8.58 -8.72
N LEU A 100 -5.24 8.92 -8.28
CA LEU A 100 -4.98 9.96 -7.29
C LEU A 100 -3.77 10.82 -7.70
N SER A 101 -3.80 12.13 -7.34
CA SER A 101 -2.61 12.98 -7.38
C SER A 101 -1.60 12.56 -6.32
N ASN A 102 -0.33 12.95 -6.50
CA ASN A 102 0.75 12.56 -5.58
C ASN A 102 0.49 13.02 -4.15
N GLU A 103 -0.06 14.22 -3.95
CA GLU A 103 -0.37 14.76 -2.63
C GLU A 103 -1.46 13.97 -1.88
N ARG A 104 -2.40 13.35 -2.61
CA ARG A 104 -3.51 12.59 -2.03
C ARG A 104 -3.13 11.16 -1.64
N LEU A 105 -1.92 10.73 -1.99
CA LEU A 105 -1.44 9.40 -1.63
C LEU A 105 -1.06 9.34 -0.14
N GLY A 106 -1.51 8.30 0.57
CA GLY A 106 -1.32 8.09 1.99
C GLY A 106 -2.46 8.66 2.84
N GLY A 107 -2.84 9.92 2.61
CA GLY A 107 -3.95 10.56 3.32
C GLY A 107 -3.67 10.90 4.79
N GLU A 108 -4.70 11.36 5.48
CA GLU A 108 -4.72 11.66 6.91
C GLU A 108 -4.80 10.39 7.77
N ALA A 109 -4.76 10.56 9.10
CA ALA A 109 -4.95 9.45 10.03
C ALA A 109 -6.33 8.81 9.89
N PHE A 110 -6.38 7.48 10.08
CA PHE A 110 -7.63 6.73 10.11
C PHE A 110 -7.77 6.03 11.47
N GLY A 111 -8.60 6.60 12.34
CA GLY A 111 -8.71 6.18 13.72
C GLY A 111 -7.42 6.38 14.52
N GLY A 112 -7.34 5.75 15.70
CA GLY A 112 -6.22 5.91 16.63
C GLY A 112 -4.97 5.10 16.29
N TYR A 113 -5.05 4.16 15.36
CA TYR A 113 -3.98 3.16 15.13
C TYR A 113 -3.40 3.14 13.72
N THR A 114 -3.95 3.94 12.83
CA THR A 114 -3.44 4.12 11.47
C THR A 114 -3.06 5.59 11.28
N PRO A 115 -1.82 5.98 11.57
CA PRO A 115 -1.38 7.35 11.34
C PRO A 115 -1.42 7.67 9.84
N GLY A 116 -1.67 8.93 9.52
CA GLY A 116 -1.51 9.44 8.16
C GLY A 116 -0.05 9.66 7.82
N VAL A 117 0.20 10.12 6.61
CA VAL A 117 1.54 10.51 6.18
C VAL A 117 1.81 11.99 6.46
N GLN A 118 3.07 12.37 6.52
CA GLN A 118 3.47 13.78 6.65
C GLN A 118 2.83 14.62 5.53
N GLY A 119 2.07 15.65 5.91
CA GLY A 119 1.31 16.47 4.98
C GLY A 119 0.23 15.68 4.21
N GLY A 120 -0.28 14.60 4.80
CA GLY A 120 -1.38 13.82 4.22
C GLY A 120 -2.66 14.64 4.16
N VAL A 121 -3.41 14.48 3.06
CA VAL A 121 -4.67 15.18 2.79
C VAL A 121 -5.74 14.18 2.36
N GLY A 122 -6.91 14.27 2.97
CA GLY A 122 -8.07 13.45 2.64
C GLY A 122 -8.01 12.03 3.20
N LEU A 123 -8.77 11.12 2.61
CA LEU A 123 -8.97 9.77 3.12
C LEU A 123 -7.66 8.96 3.13
N ASN A 124 -7.45 8.23 4.23
CA ASN A 124 -6.33 7.30 4.33
C ASN A 124 -6.48 6.18 3.30
N ASN A 125 -5.53 6.12 2.38
CA ASN A 125 -5.50 5.11 1.32
C ASN A 125 -4.23 4.22 1.38
N ILE A 126 -3.55 4.18 2.53
CA ILE A 126 -2.42 3.28 2.76
C ILE A 126 -2.89 1.84 2.60
N GLY A 127 -2.14 1.05 1.84
CA GLY A 127 -2.46 -0.32 1.48
C GLY A 127 -3.21 -0.48 0.15
N HIS A 128 -3.84 0.58 -0.37
CA HIS A 128 -4.60 0.49 -1.62
C HIS A 128 -3.70 0.41 -2.86
N LEU A 129 -4.20 -0.30 -3.86
CA LEU A 129 -3.69 -0.24 -5.22
C LEU A 129 -4.13 1.11 -5.82
N VAL A 130 -3.15 1.90 -6.28
CA VAL A 130 -3.39 3.23 -6.82
C VAL A 130 -2.71 3.39 -8.16
N ARG A 131 -3.14 4.40 -8.93
CA ARG A 131 -2.50 4.87 -10.15
C ARG A 131 -2.30 6.37 -10.04
N THR A 132 -1.08 6.80 -10.32
CA THR A 132 -0.71 8.21 -10.32
C THR A 132 0.20 8.51 -11.51
N TRP A 133 0.60 9.76 -11.68
CA TRP A 133 1.46 10.21 -12.76
C TRP A 133 2.39 11.31 -12.26
N GLY A 134 3.37 11.64 -13.06
CA GLY A 134 4.27 12.76 -12.79
C GLY A 134 5.47 12.76 -13.73
N ARG A 135 6.25 13.84 -13.68
CA ARG A 135 7.55 13.89 -14.35
C ARG A 135 8.63 13.32 -13.44
N VAL A 136 9.50 12.52 -14.01
CA VAL A 136 10.68 12.01 -13.30
C VAL A 136 11.55 13.18 -12.85
N LYS A 137 11.81 13.30 -11.55
CA LYS A 137 12.67 14.31 -10.93
C LYS A 137 14.04 13.78 -10.58
N ALA A 138 14.10 12.51 -10.13
CA ALA A 138 15.34 11.85 -9.78
C ALA A 138 15.19 10.33 -9.86
N SER A 139 16.30 9.64 -10.00
CA SER A 139 16.38 8.18 -9.87
C SER A 139 17.57 7.83 -8.99
N ILE A 140 17.31 7.01 -7.97
CA ILE A 140 18.34 6.40 -7.14
C ILE A 140 18.46 4.96 -7.61
N SER A 141 19.55 4.67 -8.31
CA SER A 141 19.75 3.40 -9.02
C SER A 141 19.41 2.18 -8.18
N GLY A 142 18.51 1.34 -8.70
CA GLY A 142 18.09 0.08 -8.09
C GLY A 142 17.16 0.23 -6.87
N PHE A 143 16.83 1.45 -6.44
CA PHE A 143 16.04 1.67 -5.22
C PHE A 143 14.78 2.50 -5.45
N TYR A 144 14.91 3.74 -5.91
CA TYR A 144 13.80 4.68 -5.96
C TYR A 144 13.77 5.49 -7.25
N LEU A 145 12.56 5.73 -7.73
CA LEU A 145 12.24 6.74 -8.72
C LEU A 145 11.43 7.84 -8.03
N TYR A 146 11.73 9.10 -8.28
CA TYR A 146 10.96 10.25 -7.78
C TYR A 146 10.17 10.86 -8.92
N ILE A 147 8.85 10.98 -8.76
CA ILE A 147 7.97 11.58 -9.76
C ILE A 147 7.16 12.72 -9.14
N ASP A 148 6.90 13.78 -9.90
CA ASP A 148 6.19 14.95 -9.45
C ASP A 148 5.13 15.38 -10.47
N ASP A 149 3.89 15.47 -10.00
CA ASP A 149 2.72 15.93 -10.76
C ASP A 149 2.47 17.43 -10.62
N GLY A 150 3.37 18.17 -9.98
CA GLY A 150 3.25 19.57 -9.63
C GLY A 150 2.94 19.80 -8.14
N SER A 151 2.70 18.74 -7.36
CA SER A 151 2.46 18.84 -5.90
C SER A 151 3.71 19.25 -5.12
N ALA A 152 4.89 19.17 -5.72
CA ALA A 152 6.19 19.54 -5.11
C ALA A 152 6.44 18.90 -3.74
N LEU A 153 6.01 17.65 -3.56
CA LEU A 153 6.23 16.90 -2.31
C LEU A 153 7.72 16.78 -2.00
N VAL A 154 8.06 16.70 -0.72
CA VAL A 154 9.41 16.42 -0.26
C VAL A 154 9.38 15.25 0.72
N ASP A 155 10.26 14.28 0.53
CA ASP A 155 10.22 13.00 1.25
C ASP A 155 11.07 12.95 2.53
N GLY A 156 11.63 14.05 2.96
CA GLY A 156 12.52 14.11 4.13
C GLY A 156 13.98 13.73 3.86
N TYR A 157 14.31 13.17 2.69
CA TYR A 157 15.70 13.01 2.19
C TYR A 157 16.13 14.14 1.26
N GLY A 158 15.26 15.15 1.07
CA GLY A 158 15.52 16.32 0.24
C GLY A 158 15.21 16.13 -1.25
N TYR A 159 14.65 15.00 -1.64
CA TYR A 159 14.16 14.81 -3.02
C TYR A 159 12.76 15.34 -3.19
N THR A 160 12.55 16.05 -4.30
CA THR A 160 11.21 16.50 -4.71
C THR A 160 10.48 15.41 -5.45
N GLY A 161 9.21 15.19 -5.10
CA GLY A 161 8.29 14.26 -5.72
C GLY A 161 7.89 13.09 -4.83
N LEU A 162 6.95 12.30 -5.35
CA LEU A 162 6.54 11.03 -4.76
C LEU A 162 7.66 10.01 -4.89
N ARG A 163 8.03 9.37 -3.80
CA ARG A 163 8.97 8.26 -3.81
C ARG A 163 8.31 6.98 -4.27
N VAL A 164 8.75 6.46 -5.41
CA VAL A 164 8.35 5.17 -5.98
C VAL A 164 9.45 4.14 -5.68
N ASP A 165 9.10 3.08 -4.98
CA ASP A 165 10.02 1.97 -4.65
C ASP A 165 10.09 1.00 -5.83
N VAL A 166 11.24 0.94 -6.45
CA VAL A 166 11.58 0.09 -7.60
C VAL A 166 12.60 -1.00 -7.25
N SER A 167 12.93 -1.15 -5.97
CA SER A 167 13.98 -2.08 -5.49
C SER A 167 13.71 -3.55 -5.81
N GLY A 168 12.46 -3.92 -6.08
CA GLY A 168 12.07 -5.26 -6.51
C GLY A 168 12.19 -5.51 -8.01
N LEU A 169 12.58 -4.52 -8.82
CA LEU A 169 12.62 -4.62 -10.29
C LEU A 169 14.01 -5.02 -10.79
N SER A 170 14.20 -6.30 -11.03
CA SER A 170 15.47 -6.79 -11.60
C SER A 170 15.59 -6.41 -13.08
N GLY A 171 16.75 -5.89 -13.48
CA GLY A 171 17.05 -5.56 -14.89
C GLY A 171 16.24 -4.36 -15.45
N TRP A 172 15.50 -3.65 -14.62
CA TRP A 172 14.76 -2.47 -15.04
C TRP A 172 15.66 -1.22 -15.07
N SER A 173 15.43 -0.38 -16.08
CA SER A 173 16.11 0.92 -16.22
C SER A 173 15.12 2.05 -16.04
N ALA A 174 15.48 3.04 -15.23
CA ALA A 174 14.63 4.20 -14.97
C ALA A 174 14.46 5.06 -16.22
N PRO A 175 13.26 5.59 -16.47
CA PRO A 175 13.07 6.65 -17.45
C PRO A 175 13.92 7.87 -17.12
N ALA A 176 14.38 8.59 -18.15
CA ALA A 176 15.20 9.78 -17.98
C ALA A 176 14.47 10.88 -17.18
N VAL A 177 15.24 11.69 -16.45
CA VAL A 177 14.71 12.88 -15.76
C VAL A 177 13.97 13.79 -16.76
N GLY A 178 12.81 14.28 -16.36
CA GLY A 178 11.92 15.11 -17.20
C GLY A 178 10.85 14.31 -17.96
N ARG A 179 11.01 13.00 -18.16
CA ARG A 179 9.99 12.18 -18.85
C ARG A 179 8.73 12.08 -18.00
N ALA A 180 7.57 12.13 -18.64
CA ALA A 180 6.29 11.88 -18.00
C ALA A 180 6.03 10.38 -17.89
N VAL A 181 5.60 9.96 -16.71
CA VAL A 181 5.28 8.56 -16.44
C VAL A 181 3.95 8.43 -15.71
N GLN A 182 3.26 7.31 -15.98
CA GLN A 182 2.17 6.81 -15.17
C GLN A 182 2.70 5.64 -14.34
N VAL A 183 2.38 5.62 -13.06
CA VAL A 183 2.80 4.56 -12.15
C VAL A 183 1.60 3.95 -11.45
N THR A 184 1.51 2.62 -11.47
CA THR A 184 0.55 1.84 -10.68
C THR A 184 1.30 1.12 -9.56
N GLY A 185 0.76 1.07 -8.36
CA GLY A 185 1.40 0.39 -7.23
C GLY A 185 0.56 0.44 -5.98
N VAL A 186 1.09 -0.10 -4.89
CA VAL A 186 0.43 -0.04 -3.59
C VAL A 186 1.04 1.08 -2.75
N ILE A 187 0.17 1.88 -2.14
CA ILE A 187 0.62 2.88 -1.16
C ILE A 187 1.05 2.19 0.12
N SER A 188 2.29 2.41 0.45
CA SER A 188 2.97 1.99 1.68
C SER A 188 3.57 3.22 2.35
N THR A 189 4.21 3.03 3.49
CA THR A 189 4.88 4.09 4.21
C THR A 189 6.31 3.72 4.57
N ALA A 190 7.08 4.72 4.96
CA ALA A 190 8.37 4.55 5.60
C ALA A 190 8.56 5.67 6.64
N THR A 191 9.21 5.36 7.75
CA THR A 191 9.58 6.40 8.71
C THR A 191 10.93 6.99 8.33
N ILE A 192 10.96 8.30 8.06
CA ILE A 192 12.17 9.05 7.69
C ILE A 192 12.25 10.26 8.62
N ALA A 193 13.37 10.41 9.30
CA ALA A 193 13.58 11.49 10.30
C ALA A 193 12.41 11.60 11.30
N GLY A 194 11.90 10.47 11.77
CA GLY A 194 10.79 10.38 12.73
C GLY A 194 9.40 10.69 12.15
N LYS A 195 9.27 10.92 10.86
CA LYS A 195 8.01 11.25 10.19
C LYS A 195 7.56 10.10 9.27
N VAL A 196 6.27 9.83 9.25
CA VAL A 196 5.69 8.85 8.33
C VAL A 196 5.61 9.48 6.93
N GLN A 197 6.37 8.94 6.00
CA GLN A 197 6.41 9.38 4.61
C GLN A 197 5.70 8.39 3.69
N ARG A 198 5.02 8.91 2.66
CA ARG A 198 4.38 8.08 1.63
C ARG A 198 5.42 7.42 0.73
N ARG A 199 5.11 6.21 0.32
CA ARG A 199 5.93 5.42 -0.61
C ARG A 199 5.01 4.61 -1.51
N LEU A 200 5.18 4.69 -2.81
CA LEU A 200 4.48 3.86 -3.77
C LEU A 200 5.34 2.64 -4.11
N ARG A 201 4.85 1.44 -3.86
CA ARG A 201 5.55 0.19 -4.20
C ARG A 201 4.99 -0.37 -5.49
N VAL A 202 5.81 -0.48 -6.52
CA VAL A 202 5.43 -1.11 -7.78
C VAL A 202 5.58 -2.62 -7.69
N ARG A 203 4.73 -3.36 -8.41
CA ARG A 203 4.70 -4.83 -8.40
C ARG A 203 5.60 -5.42 -9.47
N SER A 204 5.73 -4.70 -10.60
CA SER A 204 6.54 -5.11 -11.74
C SER A 204 6.92 -3.89 -12.59
N ALA A 205 7.83 -4.09 -13.55
CA ALA A 205 8.22 -3.05 -14.51
C ALA A 205 7.04 -2.54 -15.35
N ALA A 206 6.03 -3.38 -15.63
CA ALA A 206 4.83 -3.01 -16.37
C ALA A 206 3.93 -2.01 -15.63
N ASP A 207 4.13 -1.84 -14.32
CA ASP A 207 3.43 -0.83 -13.53
C ASP A 207 3.93 0.61 -13.79
N ILE A 208 5.05 0.78 -14.52
CA ILE A 208 5.62 2.09 -14.88
C ILE A 208 5.55 2.24 -16.40
N VAL A 209 4.72 3.16 -16.85
CA VAL A 209 4.48 3.44 -18.28
C VAL A 209 4.98 4.85 -18.60
N THR A 210 5.92 4.97 -19.55
CA THR A 210 6.33 6.26 -20.07
C THR A 210 5.25 6.79 -21.01
N LEU A 211 4.88 8.05 -20.87
CA LEU A 211 3.75 8.67 -21.58
C LEU A 211 4.18 9.51 -22.78
N ASP A 212 5.48 9.84 -22.93
CA ASP A 212 6.05 10.70 -23.97
C ASP A 212 7.38 10.15 -24.52
#